data_48b701fbac3d600e1157fc90badf2e1b
#
_entry.id   48b701fbac3d600e1157fc90badf2e1b
#
_cell.length_a   1.000
_cell.length_b   1.000
_cell.length_c   1.000
_cell.angle_alpha   90.00
_cell.angle_beta   90.00
_cell.angle_gamma   90.00
#
_symmetry.space_group_name_H-M   'P 1'
#
loop_
_entity.id
_entity.type
_entity.pdbx_description
1 polymer ?
#
loop_
_entity_poly.entity_id
_entity_poly.type
_entity_poly.pdbx_seq_one_letter_code
_entity_poly.pdbx_strand_id
1 'polypeptide(L)'
;MIIIQTTINKDKEAQDLINLLLETNKIACGTFNKIQSSYIWKEELIEESELEICLYTKESLMDEVVDIVKQRHTYDLPKIVVIEPVYTLPEYEEWVKNSTT
;
A
#
# COMPACT_ATOMS: atom_id res chain seq x y z
N MET A 1 3.90 14.12 -0.52
CA MET A 1 3.73 12.73 -0.04
C MET A 1 2.48 12.11 -0.62
N ILE A 2 2.52 10.83 -0.91
CA ILE A 2 1.36 10.06 -1.33
C ILE A 2 1.21 8.82 -0.45
N ILE A 3 0.02 8.25 -0.46
CA ILE A 3 -0.29 7.00 0.23
C ILE A 3 -0.74 6.01 -0.83
N ILE A 4 -0.05 4.87 -0.92
CA ILE A 4 -0.43 3.80 -1.84
C ILE A 4 -1.13 2.74 -1.01
N GLN A 5 -2.38 2.45 -1.35
CA GLN A 5 -3.23 1.54 -0.60
C GLN A 5 -3.53 0.30 -1.43
N THR A 6 -3.39 -0.86 -0.81
CA THR A 6 -3.74 -2.14 -1.41
C THR A 6 -4.34 -3.05 -0.35
N THR A 7 -4.91 -4.17 -0.78
CA THR A 7 -5.41 -5.20 0.12
C THR A 7 -4.75 -6.53 -0.20
N ILE A 8 -4.56 -7.35 0.82
CA ILE A 8 -3.96 -8.67 0.68
C ILE A 8 -4.56 -9.58 1.76
N ASN A 9 -4.50 -10.89 1.56
CA ASN A 9 -5.20 -11.80 2.49
C ASN A 9 -4.31 -12.59 3.46
N LYS A 10 -3.00 -12.35 3.45
CA LYS A 10 -2.06 -13.05 4.34
C LYS A 10 -1.14 -12.09 5.07
N ASP A 11 -1.10 -12.22 6.41
CA ASP A 11 -0.28 -11.37 7.27
C ASP A 11 1.19 -11.39 6.87
N LYS A 12 1.72 -12.57 6.57
CA LYS A 12 3.12 -12.71 6.19
C LYS A 12 3.46 -11.95 4.91
N GLU A 13 2.57 -12.05 3.91
CA GLU A 13 2.78 -11.35 2.64
C GLU A 13 2.74 -9.84 2.81
N ALA A 14 1.86 -9.34 3.70
CA ALA A 14 1.77 -7.92 4.00
C ALA A 14 3.06 -7.42 4.64
N GLN A 15 3.57 -8.12 5.64
CA GLN A 15 4.80 -7.74 6.31
C GLN A 15 6.01 -7.85 5.38
N ASP A 16 6.06 -8.90 4.57
CA ASP A 16 7.17 -9.09 3.61
C ASP A 16 7.21 -7.97 2.57
N LEU A 17 6.07 -7.54 2.08
CA LEU A 17 5.98 -6.42 1.13
C LEU A 17 6.50 -5.13 1.76
N ILE A 18 6.02 -4.82 2.97
CA ILE A 18 6.44 -3.62 3.68
C ILE A 18 7.95 -3.65 3.93
N ASN A 19 8.46 -4.78 4.41
CA ASN A 19 9.90 -4.92 4.70
C ASN A 19 10.74 -4.74 3.45
N LEU A 20 10.34 -5.33 2.34
CA LEU A 20 11.04 -5.16 1.07
C LEU A 20 11.13 -3.69 0.67
N LEU A 21 10.01 -2.98 0.76
CA LEU A 21 9.96 -1.59 0.35
C LEU A 21 10.73 -0.68 1.31
N LEU A 22 10.76 -1.00 2.60
CA LEU A 22 11.56 -0.26 3.57
C LEU A 22 13.05 -0.51 3.36
N GLU A 23 13.46 -1.76 3.17
CA GLU A 23 14.86 -2.13 2.97
C GLU A 23 15.45 -1.55 1.70
N THR A 24 14.63 -1.30 0.70
CA THR A 24 15.06 -0.70 -0.56
C THR A 24 14.80 0.81 -0.62
N ASN A 25 14.42 1.42 0.49
CA ASN A 25 14.17 2.86 0.63
C ASN A 25 13.11 3.40 -0.32
N LYS A 26 12.12 2.58 -0.65
CA LYS A 26 11.02 2.97 -1.56
C LYS A 26 9.83 3.55 -0.83
N ILE A 27 9.69 3.24 0.45
CA ILE A 27 8.67 3.84 1.32
C ILE A 27 9.31 4.29 2.62
N ALA A 28 8.70 5.27 3.28
CA ALA A 28 9.15 5.72 4.60
C ALA A 28 8.46 4.95 5.72
N CYS A 29 7.23 4.52 5.49
CA CYS A 29 6.41 3.83 6.50
C CYS A 29 5.41 2.95 5.80
N GLY A 30 5.13 1.79 6.38
CA GLY A 30 4.05 0.91 5.94
C GLY A 30 3.22 0.50 7.14
N THR A 31 1.91 0.52 6.99
CA THR A 31 0.97 0.06 8.02
C THR A 31 0.02 -0.95 7.42
N PHE A 32 -0.55 -1.82 8.25
CA PHE A 32 -1.67 -2.66 7.81
C PHE A 32 -2.57 -3.00 8.98
N ASN A 33 -3.84 -3.23 8.64
CA ASN A 33 -4.85 -3.64 9.63
C ASN A 33 -5.86 -4.57 8.97
N LYS A 34 -6.55 -5.33 9.80
CA LYS A 34 -7.62 -6.23 9.32
C LYS A 34 -8.86 -5.43 9.01
N ILE A 35 -9.47 -5.75 7.86
CA ILE A 35 -10.74 -5.17 7.44
C ILE A 35 -11.67 -6.29 7.00
N GLN A 36 -12.97 -5.99 6.99
CA GLN A 36 -13.99 -6.86 6.40
C GLN A 36 -14.43 -6.22 5.10
N SER A 37 -14.25 -6.94 3.99
CA SER A 37 -14.60 -6.44 2.65
C SER A 37 -15.85 -7.13 2.15
N SER A 38 -16.72 -6.37 1.49
CA SER A 38 -17.92 -6.90 0.85
C SER A 38 -18.02 -6.30 -0.54
N TYR A 39 -18.17 -7.14 -1.56
CA TYR A 39 -18.22 -6.69 -2.95
C TYR A 39 -18.88 -7.74 -3.83
N ILE A 40 -19.19 -7.35 -5.06
CA ILE A 40 -19.74 -8.27 -6.06
C ILE A 40 -18.62 -8.64 -7.03
N TRP A 41 -18.39 -9.93 -7.20
CA TRP A 41 -17.40 -10.47 -8.12
C TRP A 41 -18.05 -11.59 -8.93
N LYS A 42 -18.09 -11.45 -10.26
CA LYS A 42 -18.70 -12.43 -11.16
C LYS A 42 -20.12 -12.78 -10.73
N GLU A 43 -20.91 -11.74 -10.44
CA GLU A 43 -22.31 -11.82 -10.05
C GLU A 43 -22.58 -12.43 -8.66
N GLU A 44 -21.53 -12.70 -7.89
CA GLU A 44 -21.67 -13.25 -6.54
C GLU A 44 -21.31 -12.22 -5.49
N LEU A 45 -22.03 -12.23 -4.37
CA LEU A 45 -21.69 -11.44 -3.20
C LEU A 45 -20.54 -12.11 -2.46
N ILE A 46 -19.44 -11.42 -2.34
CA ILE A 46 -18.26 -11.89 -1.62
C ILE A 46 -18.14 -11.09 -0.32
N GLU A 47 -17.94 -11.80 0.78
CA GLU A 47 -17.65 -11.22 2.07
C GLU A 47 -16.41 -11.91 2.60
N GLU A 48 -15.35 -11.15 2.86
CA GLU A 48 -14.09 -11.76 3.31
C GLU A 48 -13.29 -10.83 4.19
N SER A 49 -12.42 -11.45 5.01
CA SER A 49 -11.45 -10.71 5.81
C SER A 49 -10.21 -10.50 4.98
N GLU A 50 -9.69 -9.28 5.01
CA GLU A 50 -8.47 -8.90 4.31
C GLU A 50 -7.59 -8.05 5.21
N LEU A 51 -6.38 -7.79 4.75
CA LEU A 51 -5.50 -6.78 5.34
C LEU A 51 -5.46 -5.59 4.40
N GLU A 52 -5.72 -4.42 4.94
CA GLU A 52 -5.53 -3.17 4.20
C GLU A 52 -4.14 -2.64 4.52
N ILE A 53 -3.37 -2.41 3.48
CA ILE A 53 -1.99 -1.93 3.60
C ILE A 53 -1.93 -0.50 3.11
N CYS A 54 -1.28 0.38 3.88
CA CYS A 54 -1.01 1.75 3.47
C CYS A 54 0.50 1.97 3.44
N LEU A 55 0.98 2.44 2.30
CA LEU A 55 2.40 2.66 2.04
C LEU A 55 2.62 4.16 1.83
N TYR A 56 3.48 4.76 2.66
CA TYR A 56 3.72 6.19 2.67
C TYR A 56 5.03 6.49 1.98
N THR A 57 4.99 7.26 0.90
CA THR A 57 6.20 7.57 0.12
C THR A 57 6.09 8.94 -0.54
N LYS A 58 7.15 9.34 -1.21
CA LYS A 58 7.14 10.59 -1.98
C LYS A 58 6.57 10.35 -3.38
N GLU A 59 6.02 11.39 -3.96
CA GLU A 59 5.32 11.32 -5.24
C GLU A 59 6.17 10.75 -6.37
N SER A 60 7.46 11.08 -6.40
CA SER A 60 8.35 10.63 -7.48
C SER A 60 8.60 9.12 -7.50
N LEU A 61 8.24 8.39 -6.42
CA LEU A 61 8.37 6.95 -6.36
C LEU A 61 7.06 6.20 -6.64
N MET A 62 5.99 6.93 -7.00
CA MET A 62 4.68 6.32 -7.22
C MET A 62 4.71 5.15 -8.18
N ASP A 63 5.21 5.36 -9.38
CA ASP A 63 5.20 4.33 -10.43
C ASP A 63 6.00 3.10 -10.02
N GLU A 64 7.17 3.32 -9.44
CA GLU A 64 8.05 2.22 -9.02
C GLU A 64 7.42 1.38 -7.92
N VAL A 65 6.82 2.03 -6.91
CA VAL A 65 6.17 1.30 -5.82
C VAL A 65 4.91 0.58 -6.31
N VAL A 66 4.10 1.23 -7.14
CA VAL A 66 2.92 0.59 -7.74
C VAL A 66 3.32 -0.65 -8.53
N ASP A 67 4.38 -0.59 -9.33
CA ASP A 67 4.86 -1.74 -10.09
C ASP A 67 5.29 -2.89 -9.19
N ILE A 68 6.00 -2.59 -8.11
CA ILE A 68 6.44 -3.62 -7.15
C ILE A 68 5.22 -4.28 -6.48
N VAL A 69 4.26 -3.48 -6.03
CA VAL A 69 3.04 -4.00 -5.43
C VAL A 69 2.30 -4.90 -6.40
N LYS A 70 2.15 -4.46 -7.65
CA LYS A 70 1.47 -5.21 -8.69
C LYS A 70 2.15 -6.54 -8.96
N GLN A 71 3.47 -6.57 -9.06
CA GLN A 71 4.23 -7.79 -9.32
C GLN A 71 4.13 -8.81 -8.20
N ARG A 72 3.98 -8.34 -6.96
CA ARG A 72 3.92 -9.21 -5.79
C ARG A 72 2.51 -9.62 -5.40
N HIS A 73 1.52 -9.05 -6.04
CA HIS A 73 0.13 -9.33 -5.70
C HIS A 73 -0.31 -10.69 -6.25
N THR A 74 -1.12 -11.42 -5.48
CA THR A 74 -1.62 -12.74 -5.85
C THR A 74 -3.05 -12.74 -6.37
N TYR A 75 -3.75 -11.60 -6.29
CA TYR A 75 -5.13 -11.48 -6.77
C TYR A 75 -5.16 -11.32 -8.29
N ASP A 76 -6.23 -11.84 -8.92
CA ASP A 76 -6.48 -11.61 -10.35
C ASP A 76 -6.65 -10.12 -10.65
N LEU A 77 -7.39 -9.43 -9.79
CA LEU A 77 -7.58 -7.99 -9.88
C LEU A 77 -7.19 -7.34 -8.56
N PRO A 78 -5.96 -6.87 -8.43
CA PRO A 78 -5.54 -6.21 -7.19
C PRO A 78 -6.14 -4.81 -7.06
N LYS A 79 -6.51 -4.45 -5.83
CA LYS A 79 -6.87 -3.09 -5.51
C LYS A 79 -5.56 -2.31 -5.29
N ILE A 80 -5.31 -1.32 -6.11
CA ILE A 80 -4.17 -0.42 -5.94
C ILE A 80 -4.69 0.99 -6.15
N VAL A 81 -4.67 1.79 -5.08
CA VAL A 81 -5.18 3.15 -5.09
C VAL A 81 -4.09 4.07 -4.57
N VAL A 82 -3.86 5.18 -5.27
CA VAL A 82 -2.94 6.22 -4.82
C VAL A 82 -3.77 7.37 -4.28
N ILE A 83 -3.49 7.76 -3.05
CA ILE A 83 -4.21 8.82 -2.35
C ILE A 83 -3.27 9.99 -2.16
N GLU A 84 -3.69 11.18 -2.57
CA GLU A 84 -2.96 12.41 -2.32
C GLU A 84 -3.59 13.12 -1.12
N PRO A 85 -2.87 13.24 0.01
CA PRO A 85 -3.40 13.97 1.16
C PRO A 85 -3.60 15.44 0.83
N VAL A 86 -4.71 16.01 1.27
CA VAL A 86 -4.96 17.45 1.13
C VAL A 86 -3.99 18.25 2.00
N TYR A 87 -3.58 17.67 3.11
CA TYR A 87 -2.63 18.26 4.03
C TYR A 87 -1.74 17.19 4.66
N THR A 88 -0.48 17.50 4.83
CA THR A 88 0.47 16.70 5.60
C THR A 88 1.29 17.69 6.43
N LEU A 89 1.51 17.39 7.69
CA LEU A 89 2.38 18.23 8.55
C LEU A 89 3.74 18.36 7.85
N PRO A 90 4.25 19.59 7.63
CA PRO A 90 5.48 19.77 6.85
C PRO A 90 6.68 18.97 7.34
N GLU A 91 6.85 18.83 8.65
CA GLU A 91 7.96 18.06 9.23
C GLU A 91 7.82 16.56 8.90
N TYR A 92 6.60 16.06 8.88
CA TYR A 92 6.36 14.66 8.51
C TYR A 92 6.63 14.42 7.02
N GLU A 93 6.18 15.33 6.17
CA GLU A 93 6.43 15.26 4.73
C GLU A 93 7.92 15.27 4.43
N GLU A 94 8.68 16.11 5.13
CA GLU A 94 10.13 16.16 5.00
C GLU A 94 10.78 14.85 5.44
N TRP A 95 10.30 14.26 6.53
CA TRP A 95 10.79 12.98 7.00
C TRP A 95 10.54 11.87 5.97
N VAL A 96 9.36 11.83 5.36
CA VAL A 96 9.03 10.86 4.30
C VAL A 96 9.98 11.03 3.11
N LYS A 97 10.18 12.27 2.69
CA LYS A 97 11.06 12.58 1.56
C LYS A 97 12.49 12.15 1.82
N ASN A 98 13.01 12.44 3.02
CA ASN A 98 14.40 12.12 3.36
C ASN A 98 14.62 10.64 3.65
N SER A 99 13.58 9.88 3.95
CA SER A 99 13.65 8.45 4.21
C SER A 99 13.60 7.61 2.93
N THR A 100 13.38 8.22 1.78
CA THR A 100 13.18 7.53 0.51
C THR A 100 14.18 8.01 -0.55
N THR A 101 14.45 7.18 -1.52
CA THR A 101 15.43 7.50 -2.58
C THR A 101 14.84 7.50 -3.98
#